data_45e1ef661fc80e2c1f59ebc3a36408b5
#
_entry.id   45e1ef661fc80e2c1f59ebc3a36408b5
#
_cell.length_a   1.000
_cell.length_b   1.000
_cell.length_c   1.000
_cell.angle_alpha   90.00
_cell.angle_beta   90.00
_cell.angle_gamma   90.00
#
_symmetry.space_group_name_H-M   'P 1'
#
loop_
_entity.id
_entity.type
_entity.pdbx_description
1 polymer ?
#
loop_
_entity_poly.entity_id
_entity_poly.type
_entity_poly.pdbx_seq_one_letter_code
_entity_poly.pdbx_strand_id
1 'polypeptide(L)'
;GDVYKRQLRDESVATREEFGHWELDTVRGIKNKSDEVIVSLLERKSRLYVALRCLSAKAVDVKMTLENWLQSLKAVSDVSMLCKTITADNGREFADISTLETEDLSIFFAHPYSPGERGSNERHNGLLRRFIPKGTPIKAVSEETIQRALHWCNNLPRKLLNYKTPQEVFIEEVNKVMDLQSVQFHIAI
;
A
#
# COMPACT_ATOMS: atom_id res chain seq x y z
N GLY A 1 -23.16 5.32 9.05
CA GLY A 1 -22.40 5.94 7.96
C GLY A 1 -21.57 4.98 7.15
N ASP A 2 -20.90 4.01 7.80
CA ASP A 2 -19.86 3.20 7.15
C ASP A 2 -20.38 2.13 6.17
N VAL A 3 -21.60 1.67 6.34
CA VAL A 3 -22.21 0.65 5.44
C VAL A 3 -22.52 1.24 4.06
N TYR A 4 -22.85 2.52 4.00
CA TYR A 4 -23.24 3.19 2.75
C TYR A 4 -22.04 3.47 1.82
N LYS A 5 -20.88 3.79 2.37
CA LYS A 5 -19.65 4.03 1.59
C LYS A 5 -19.06 2.75 0.97
N ARG A 6 -19.36 1.57 1.53
CA ARG A 6 -18.93 0.28 0.97
C ARG A 6 -19.60 -0.05 -0.37
N GLN A 7 -20.78 0.51 -0.64
CA GLN A 7 -21.56 0.26 -1.87
C GLN A 7 -21.20 1.23 -3.02
N LEU A 8 -20.42 2.27 -2.76
CA LEU A 8 -20.12 3.34 -3.72
C LEU A 8 -18.70 3.25 -4.32
N ARG A 9 -18.02 2.10 -4.19
CA ARG A 9 -16.73 1.90 -4.85
C ARG A 9 -16.96 1.85 -6.36
N ASP A 10 -16.42 2.84 -7.06
CA ASP A 10 -16.49 2.90 -8.52
C ASP A 10 -15.88 1.62 -9.14
N GLU A 11 -16.52 1.09 -10.18
CA GLU A 11 -16.01 -0.05 -10.94
C GLU A 11 -14.62 0.22 -11.54
N SER A 12 -14.30 1.48 -11.85
CA SER A 12 -12.96 1.90 -12.31
C SER A 12 -11.84 1.49 -11.34
N VAL A 13 -12.09 1.52 -10.04
CA VAL A 13 -11.15 1.06 -9.01
C VAL A 13 -10.93 -0.45 -9.10
N ALA A 14 -11.92 -1.21 -9.59
CA ALA A 14 -11.81 -2.66 -9.73
C ALA A 14 -10.99 -3.08 -10.97
N THR A 15 -11.01 -2.31 -12.06
CA THR A 15 -10.35 -2.66 -13.34
C THR A 15 -8.83 -2.62 -13.26
N ARG A 16 -8.25 -1.88 -12.31
CA ARG A 16 -6.79 -1.70 -12.17
C ARG A 16 -6.15 -0.95 -13.35
N GLU A 17 -6.94 -0.23 -14.10
CA GLU A 17 -6.49 0.56 -15.26
C GLU A 17 -6.11 1.98 -14.87
N GLU A 18 -6.73 2.50 -13.82
CA GLU A 18 -6.45 3.83 -13.31
C GLU A 18 -5.35 3.80 -12.24
N PHE A 19 -4.45 4.80 -12.28
CA PHE A 19 -3.36 4.98 -11.32
C PHE A 19 -3.82 5.72 -10.06
N GLY A 20 -3.20 5.41 -8.92
CA GLY A 20 -3.45 6.07 -7.64
C GLY A 20 -4.43 5.31 -6.73
N HIS A 21 -4.76 4.07 -7.04
CA HIS A 21 -5.60 3.21 -6.21
C HIS A 21 -4.75 2.19 -5.44
N TRP A 22 -4.81 2.24 -4.11
CA TRP A 22 -3.97 1.44 -3.23
C TRP A 22 -4.76 0.38 -2.46
N GLU A 23 -4.19 -0.81 -2.33
CA GLU A 23 -4.66 -1.86 -1.42
C GLU A 23 -3.81 -1.81 -0.14
N LEU A 24 -4.47 -1.78 1.02
CA LEU A 24 -3.85 -1.73 2.34
C LEU A 24 -4.00 -3.06 3.06
N ASP A 25 -2.93 -3.52 3.71
CA ASP A 25 -2.94 -4.71 4.55
C ASP A 25 -1.91 -4.60 5.69
N THR A 26 -1.93 -5.52 6.64
CA THR A 26 -0.91 -5.64 7.68
C THR A 26 -0.22 -6.99 7.64
N VAL A 27 1.10 -6.99 7.79
CA VAL A 27 1.92 -8.19 7.86
C VAL A 27 2.46 -8.34 9.28
N ARG A 28 2.00 -9.38 9.99
CA ARG A 28 2.41 -9.70 11.36
C ARG A 28 3.50 -10.75 11.36
N GLY A 29 4.54 -10.56 12.17
CA GLY A 29 5.61 -11.54 12.37
C GLY A 29 5.15 -12.73 13.21
N ILE A 30 4.78 -12.43 14.42
CA ILE A 30 4.30 -13.37 15.44
C ILE A 30 2.90 -12.99 15.94
N LYS A 31 2.26 -13.87 16.69
CA LYS A 31 0.94 -13.61 17.30
C LYS A 31 1.00 -12.78 18.59
N ASN A 32 2.10 -12.09 18.85
CA ASN A 32 2.24 -11.23 20.03
C ASN A 32 1.70 -9.83 19.74
N LYS A 33 0.77 -9.35 20.57
CA LYS A 33 0.15 -8.02 20.43
C LYS A 33 1.14 -6.86 20.70
N SER A 34 2.26 -7.13 21.35
CA SER A 34 3.31 -6.14 21.63
C SER A 34 4.41 -6.10 20.56
N ASP A 35 4.31 -6.95 19.52
CA ASP A 35 5.23 -6.89 18.39
C ASP A 35 4.84 -5.77 17.42
N GLU A 36 5.82 -5.23 16.74
CA GLU A 36 5.63 -4.36 15.59
C GLU A 36 4.95 -5.12 14.46
N VAL A 37 4.35 -4.39 13.54
CA VAL A 37 3.77 -4.94 12.30
C VAL A 37 4.29 -4.15 11.11
N ILE A 38 4.16 -4.72 9.92
CA ILE A 38 4.38 -3.99 8.69
C ILE A 38 3.00 -3.61 8.13
N VAL A 39 2.79 -2.32 7.92
CA VAL A 39 1.69 -1.79 7.11
C VAL A 39 2.14 -1.85 5.66
N SER A 40 1.45 -2.63 4.85
CA SER A 40 1.77 -2.79 3.43
C SER A 40 0.74 -2.10 2.55
N LEU A 41 1.24 -1.41 1.52
CA LEU A 41 0.40 -0.79 0.50
C LEU A 41 0.84 -1.30 -0.87
N LEU A 42 -0.14 -1.57 -1.73
CA LEU A 42 0.09 -1.98 -3.11
C LEU A 42 -0.67 -1.06 -4.05
N GLU A 43 0.04 -0.34 -4.91
CA GLU A 43 -0.58 0.41 -5.99
C GLU A 43 -1.09 -0.57 -7.06
N ARG A 44 -2.38 -0.44 -7.43
CA ARG A 44 -3.10 -1.49 -8.17
C ARG A 44 -2.71 -1.61 -9.64
N LYS A 45 -2.34 -0.52 -10.29
CA LYS A 45 -1.95 -0.49 -11.70
C LYS A 45 -0.50 -0.92 -11.88
N SER A 46 0.42 -0.22 -11.24
CA SER A 46 1.87 -0.44 -11.36
C SER A 46 2.36 -1.67 -10.59
N ARG A 47 1.60 -2.13 -9.59
CA ARG A 47 2.02 -3.16 -8.64
C ARG A 47 3.16 -2.73 -7.72
N LEU A 48 3.41 -1.42 -7.62
CA LEU A 48 4.39 -0.90 -6.66
C LEU A 48 3.97 -1.29 -5.25
N TYR A 49 4.90 -1.88 -4.52
CA TYR A 49 4.69 -2.35 -3.15
C TYR A 49 5.47 -1.50 -2.17
N VAL A 50 4.78 -1.03 -1.13
CA VAL A 50 5.33 -0.25 -0.01
C VAL A 50 5.15 -1.06 1.27
N ALA A 51 6.15 -1.06 2.13
CA ALA A 51 6.11 -1.71 3.44
C ALA A 51 6.64 -0.74 4.49
N LEU A 52 5.79 -0.35 5.42
CA LEU A 52 6.06 0.64 6.45
C LEU A 52 6.09 -0.05 7.81
N ARG A 53 7.13 0.18 8.59
CA ARG A 53 7.20 -0.28 9.96
C ARG A 53 6.16 0.46 10.81
N CYS A 54 5.39 -0.27 11.60
CA CYS A 54 4.36 0.25 12.48
C CYS A 54 4.54 -0.32 13.89
N LEU A 55 4.41 0.52 14.90
CA LEU A 55 4.67 0.17 16.30
C LEU A 55 3.81 -0.98 16.82
N SER A 56 2.59 -1.10 16.35
CA SER A 56 1.71 -2.22 16.68
C SER A 56 0.54 -2.33 15.70
N ALA A 57 -0.26 -3.38 15.82
CA ALA A 57 -1.50 -3.54 15.07
C ALA A 57 -2.70 -2.81 15.72
N LYS A 58 -2.49 -1.78 16.52
CA LYS A 58 -3.57 -0.93 17.03
C LYS A 58 -4.00 0.07 15.96
N ALA A 59 -5.29 0.38 15.91
CA ALA A 59 -5.85 1.28 14.92
C ALA A 59 -5.14 2.66 14.91
N VAL A 60 -4.83 3.20 16.10
CA VAL A 60 -4.12 4.48 16.23
C VAL A 60 -2.71 4.44 15.63
N ASP A 61 -1.96 3.36 15.82
CA ASP A 61 -0.60 3.23 15.29
C ASP A 61 -0.60 3.05 13.77
N VAL A 62 -1.54 2.24 13.26
CA VAL A 62 -1.73 2.06 11.81
C VAL A 62 -2.13 3.37 11.14
N LYS A 63 -3.11 4.09 11.73
CA LYS A 63 -3.52 5.41 11.24
C LYS A 63 -2.33 6.38 11.19
N MET A 64 -1.57 6.50 12.28
CA MET A 64 -0.41 7.40 12.34
C MET A 64 0.66 7.03 11.30
N THR A 65 0.90 5.74 11.09
CA THR A 65 1.84 5.27 10.06
C THR A 65 1.39 5.69 8.66
N LEU A 66 0.10 5.54 8.36
CA LEU A 66 -0.48 5.96 7.07
C LEU A 66 -0.45 7.48 6.92
N GLU A 67 -0.77 8.23 7.97
CA GLU A 67 -0.75 9.69 7.95
C GLU A 67 0.65 10.22 7.63
N ASN A 68 1.69 9.67 8.26
CA ASN A 68 3.09 10.01 7.97
C ASN A 68 3.47 9.69 6.52
N TRP A 69 3.04 8.54 6.00
CA TRP A 69 3.26 8.17 4.61
C TRP A 69 2.55 9.14 3.64
N LEU A 70 1.28 9.46 3.88
CA LEU A 70 0.54 10.44 3.08
C LEU A 70 1.21 11.83 3.11
N GLN A 71 1.73 12.24 4.27
CA GLN A 71 2.49 13.50 4.39
C GLN A 71 3.79 13.46 3.57
N SER A 72 4.48 12.31 3.51
CA SER A 72 5.67 12.15 2.68
C SER A 72 5.34 12.27 1.18
N LEU A 73 4.19 11.80 0.75
CA LEU A 73 3.71 12.01 -0.63
C LEU A 73 3.43 13.49 -0.91
N LYS A 74 2.83 14.22 0.04
CA LYS A 74 2.58 15.68 -0.08
C LYS A 74 3.85 16.47 -0.27
N ALA A 75 4.95 16.05 0.32
CA ALA A 75 6.24 16.73 0.16
C ALA A 75 6.81 16.60 -1.26
N VAL A 76 6.35 15.62 -2.03
CA VAL A 76 6.82 15.34 -3.40
C VAL A 76 5.85 15.91 -4.43
N SER A 77 4.54 15.79 -4.20
CA SER A 77 3.50 16.21 -5.13
C SER A 77 2.15 16.34 -4.43
N ASP A 78 1.13 16.81 -5.17
CA ASP A 78 -0.25 16.71 -4.73
C ASP A 78 -0.64 15.24 -4.52
N VAL A 79 -1.10 14.92 -3.30
CA VAL A 79 -1.50 13.55 -2.93
C VAL A 79 -2.59 13.02 -3.85
N SER A 80 -3.51 13.86 -4.31
CA SER A 80 -4.59 13.49 -5.23
C SER A 80 -4.08 12.82 -6.53
N MET A 81 -2.87 13.16 -6.95
CA MET A 81 -2.26 12.56 -8.14
C MET A 81 -1.67 11.18 -7.87
N LEU A 82 -1.18 10.94 -6.66
CA LEU A 82 -0.45 9.71 -6.31
C LEU A 82 -1.30 8.72 -5.51
N CYS A 83 -2.32 9.21 -4.78
CA CYS A 83 -3.17 8.41 -3.92
C CYS A 83 -4.61 8.94 -3.91
N LYS A 84 -5.44 8.40 -4.77
CA LYS A 84 -6.87 8.73 -4.89
C LYS A 84 -7.72 7.92 -3.92
N THR A 85 -7.40 6.63 -3.78
CA THR A 85 -8.15 5.75 -2.89
C THR A 85 -7.23 4.79 -2.16
N ILE A 86 -7.63 4.43 -0.94
CA ILE A 86 -7.05 3.33 -0.18
C ILE A 86 -8.17 2.34 0.13
N THR A 87 -7.98 1.06 -0.19
CA THR A 87 -8.90 -0.02 0.14
C THR A 87 -8.29 -0.94 1.18
N ALA A 88 -8.91 -1.04 2.35
CA ALA A 88 -8.53 -1.98 3.42
C ALA A 88 -9.55 -3.11 3.57
N ASP A 89 -9.24 -4.13 4.38
CA ASP A 89 -10.27 -5.04 4.87
C ASP A 89 -11.00 -4.46 6.09
N ASN A 90 -11.91 -5.27 6.66
CA ASN A 90 -12.64 -4.89 7.87
C ASN A 90 -11.88 -5.25 9.16
N GLY A 91 -10.55 -5.32 9.13
CA GLY A 91 -9.72 -5.55 10.30
C GLY A 91 -9.89 -4.45 11.35
N ARG A 92 -9.83 -4.83 12.63
CA ARG A 92 -9.93 -3.86 13.74
C ARG A 92 -8.79 -2.84 13.71
N GLU A 93 -7.65 -3.21 13.17
CA GLU A 93 -6.49 -2.36 12.97
C GLU A 93 -6.73 -1.20 11.98
N PHE A 94 -7.78 -1.28 11.17
CA PHE A 94 -8.16 -0.25 10.20
C PHE A 94 -9.36 0.60 10.65
N ALA A 95 -9.80 0.48 11.90
CA ALA A 95 -11.01 1.16 12.38
C ALA A 95 -10.93 2.69 12.26
N ASP A 96 -9.75 3.27 12.42
CA ASP A 96 -9.56 4.73 12.49
C ASP A 96 -9.11 5.36 11.16
N ILE A 97 -8.82 4.57 10.12
CA ILE A 97 -8.26 5.11 8.87
C ILE A 97 -9.26 5.97 8.07
N SER A 98 -10.57 5.77 8.25
CA SER A 98 -11.60 6.58 7.60
C SER A 98 -11.49 8.08 7.95
N THR A 99 -10.86 8.40 9.08
CA THR A 99 -10.61 9.81 9.47
C THR A 99 -9.53 10.49 8.61
N LEU A 100 -8.80 9.74 7.78
CA LEU A 100 -7.80 10.27 6.83
C LEU A 100 -8.42 10.71 5.51
N GLU A 101 -9.72 10.48 5.29
CA GLU A 101 -10.42 10.94 4.09
C GLU A 101 -10.34 12.46 3.94
N THR A 102 -10.16 12.89 2.70
CA THR A 102 -10.22 14.30 2.28
C THR A 102 -11.11 14.41 1.04
N GLU A 103 -11.24 15.60 0.47
CA GLU A 103 -11.94 15.79 -0.81
C GLU A 103 -11.29 14.95 -1.94
N ASP A 104 -9.97 14.74 -1.87
CA ASP A 104 -9.17 14.10 -2.92
C ASP A 104 -8.79 12.66 -2.59
N LEU A 105 -8.98 12.19 -1.33
CA LEU A 105 -8.64 10.85 -0.88
C LEU A 105 -9.86 10.14 -0.29
N SER A 106 -10.28 9.05 -0.91
CA SER A 106 -11.35 8.20 -0.39
C SER A 106 -10.83 6.91 0.23
N ILE A 107 -11.42 6.49 1.34
CA ILE A 107 -11.10 5.25 2.04
C ILE A 107 -12.26 4.25 1.85
N PHE A 108 -11.94 3.07 1.34
CA PHE A 108 -12.90 1.99 1.13
C PHE A 108 -12.55 0.78 1.98
N PHE A 109 -13.58 0.00 2.32
CA PHE A 109 -13.43 -1.29 2.98
C PHE A 109 -13.94 -2.39 2.06
N ALA A 110 -13.13 -3.43 1.83
CA ALA A 110 -13.49 -4.55 0.97
C ALA A 110 -14.68 -5.32 1.52
N HIS A 111 -15.51 -5.87 0.61
CA HIS A 111 -16.63 -6.70 1.00
C HIS A 111 -16.14 -8.00 1.67
N PRO A 112 -16.82 -8.49 2.71
CA PRO A 112 -16.55 -9.82 3.24
C PRO A 112 -16.65 -10.87 2.12
N TYR A 113 -15.72 -11.83 2.09
CA TYR A 113 -15.71 -12.95 1.13
C TYR A 113 -15.50 -12.55 -0.36
N SER A 114 -14.90 -11.40 -0.65
CA SER A 114 -14.55 -10.99 -2.02
C SER A 114 -13.03 -11.11 -2.28
N PRO A 115 -12.49 -12.33 -2.45
CA PRO A 115 -11.04 -12.54 -2.58
C PRO A 115 -10.44 -11.87 -3.83
N GLY A 116 -11.23 -11.62 -4.87
CA GLY A 116 -10.81 -10.89 -6.06
C GLY A 116 -10.42 -9.43 -5.81
N GLU A 117 -10.94 -8.82 -4.74
CA GLU A 117 -10.67 -7.42 -4.38
C GLU A 117 -9.28 -7.23 -3.75
N ARG A 118 -8.67 -8.29 -3.18
CA ARG A 118 -7.44 -8.24 -2.38
C ARG A 118 -6.34 -9.22 -2.78
N GLY A 119 -6.57 -10.10 -3.74
CA GLY A 119 -5.63 -11.16 -4.13
C GLY A 119 -4.25 -10.68 -4.57
N SER A 120 -4.12 -9.40 -4.90
CA SER A 120 -2.84 -8.81 -5.29
C SER A 120 -1.94 -8.52 -4.09
N ASN A 121 -2.50 -8.00 -3.00
CA ASN A 121 -1.73 -7.68 -1.79
C ASN A 121 -1.25 -8.96 -1.08
N GLU A 122 -2.10 -9.98 -0.97
CA GLU A 122 -1.70 -11.29 -0.42
C GLU A 122 -0.49 -11.88 -1.15
N ARG A 123 -0.46 -11.78 -2.49
CA ARG A 123 0.67 -12.24 -3.29
C ARG A 123 1.96 -11.48 -2.98
N HIS A 124 1.88 -10.14 -2.84
CA HIS A 124 3.05 -9.31 -2.52
C HIS A 124 3.51 -9.52 -1.07
N ASN A 125 2.58 -9.68 -0.13
CA ASN A 125 2.90 -10.11 1.23
C ASN A 125 3.62 -11.47 1.23
N GLY A 126 3.24 -12.39 0.33
CA GLY A 126 3.94 -13.65 0.10
C GLY A 126 5.38 -13.47 -0.42
N LEU A 127 5.67 -12.44 -1.23
CA LEU A 127 7.02 -12.12 -1.65
C LEU A 127 7.84 -11.54 -0.50
N LEU A 128 7.28 -10.64 0.30
CA LEU A 128 7.91 -10.11 1.50
C LEU A 128 8.32 -11.23 2.47
N ARG A 129 7.51 -12.30 2.56
CA ARG A 129 7.77 -13.47 3.42
C ARG A 129 9.03 -14.26 3.04
N ARG A 130 9.62 -14.06 1.88
CA ARG A 130 10.93 -14.63 1.52
C ARG A 130 12.07 -14.00 2.31
N PHE A 131 11.90 -12.75 2.73
CA PHE A 131 12.87 -11.98 3.53
C PHE A 131 12.52 -11.98 5.02
N ILE A 132 11.22 -12.03 5.32
CA ILE A 132 10.68 -11.99 6.69
C ILE A 132 9.74 -13.19 6.87
N PRO A 133 10.27 -14.38 7.19
CA PRO A 133 9.47 -15.59 7.38
C PRO A 133 8.42 -15.42 8.48
N LYS A 134 7.32 -16.18 8.37
CA LYS A 134 6.33 -16.28 9.47
C LYS A 134 7.02 -16.75 10.74
N GLY A 135 6.64 -16.16 11.88
CA GLY A 135 7.26 -16.48 13.16
C GLY A 135 8.47 -15.61 13.52
N THR A 136 8.94 -14.75 12.60
CA THR A 136 9.99 -13.76 12.90
C THR A 136 9.33 -12.53 13.50
N PRO A 137 9.70 -12.09 14.73
CA PRO A 137 9.21 -10.84 15.30
C PRO A 137 9.60 -9.65 14.42
N ILE A 138 8.67 -8.79 14.05
CA ILE A 138 8.95 -7.63 13.17
C ILE A 138 9.97 -6.68 13.83
N LYS A 139 9.89 -6.48 15.13
CA LYS A 139 10.85 -5.65 15.87
C LYS A 139 12.30 -6.16 15.78
N ALA A 140 12.51 -7.44 15.47
CA ALA A 140 13.84 -8.03 15.28
C ALA A 140 14.36 -7.90 13.85
N VAL A 141 13.52 -7.48 12.91
CA VAL A 141 13.89 -7.29 11.49
C VAL A 141 14.56 -5.94 11.34
N SER A 142 15.75 -5.88 10.71
CA SER A 142 16.39 -4.59 10.43
C SER A 142 15.66 -3.83 9.33
N GLU A 143 15.76 -2.50 9.36
CA GLU A 143 15.22 -1.65 8.30
C GLU A 143 15.85 -2.00 6.94
N GLU A 144 17.15 -2.26 6.92
CA GLU A 144 17.88 -2.70 5.72
C GLU A 144 17.26 -3.97 5.10
N THR A 145 16.78 -4.91 5.92
CA THR A 145 16.12 -6.12 5.42
C THR A 145 14.79 -5.79 4.76
N ILE A 146 14.01 -4.87 5.34
CA ILE A 146 12.75 -4.39 4.75
C ILE A 146 13.03 -3.69 3.42
N GLN A 147 13.98 -2.77 3.38
CA GLN A 147 14.35 -2.03 2.17
C GLN A 147 14.85 -2.96 1.05
N ARG A 148 15.68 -3.96 1.40
CA ARG A 148 16.15 -4.97 0.44
C ARG A 148 14.97 -5.79 -0.13
N ALA A 149 14.01 -6.15 0.71
CA ALA A 149 12.81 -6.86 0.27
C ALA A 149 11.96 -6.01 -0.69
N LEU A 150 11.75 -4.72 -0.36
CA LEU A 150 11.04 -3.78 -1.20
C LEU A 150 11.73 -3.57 -2.55
N HIS A 151 13.05 -3.32 -2.52
CA HIS A 151 13.83 -3.18 -3.73
C HIS A 151 13.69 -4.41 -4.63
N TRP A 152 13.81 -5.61 -4.07
CA TRP A 152 13.63 -6.85 -4.84
C TRP A 152 12.21 -6.97 -5.39
N CYS A 153 11.16 -6.73 -4.58
CA CYS A 153 9.77 -6.83 -5.01
C CYS A 153 9.44 -5.86 -6.16
N ASN A 154 9.95 -4.63 -6.08
CA ASN A 154 9.64 -3.56 -7.01
C ASN A 154 10.48 -3.58 -8.30
N ASN A 155 11.62 -4.29 -8.28
CA ASN A 155 12.50 -4.43 -9.44
C ASN A 155 12.42 -5.82 -10.10
N LEU A 156 11.47 -6.67 -9.71
CA LEU A 156 11.22 -7.95 -10.35
C LEU A 156 10.27 -7.77 -11.54
N PRO A 157 10.68 -8.05 -12.79
CA PRO A 157 9.83 -7.94 -13.96
C PRO A 157 8.56 -8.78 -13.84
N ARG A 158 7.42 -8.25 -14.27
CA ARG A 158 6.11 -8.91 -14.19
C ARG A 158 5.53 -9.16 -15.59
N LYS A 159 5.13 -10.39 -15.86
CA LYS A 159 4.46 -10.74 -17.11
C LYS A 159 3.22 -9.86 -17.36
N LEU A 160 2.43 -9.59 -16.31
CA LEU A 160 1.23 -8.75 -16.40
C LEU A 160 1.53 -7.26 -16.67
N LEU A 161 2.79 -6.82 -16.51
CA LEU A 161 3.27 -5.47 -16.83
C LEU A 161 4.11 -5.47 -18.12
N ASN A 162 3.89 -6.44 -19.01
CA ASN A 162 4.68 -6.61 -20.24
C ASN A 162 6.18 -6.71 -19.95
N TYR A 163 6.54 -7.45 -18.88
CA TYR A 163 7.91 -7.65 -18.40
C TYR A 163 8.61 -6.40 -17.86
N LYS A 164 7.90 -5.28 -17.71
CA LYS A 164 8.39 -4.15 -16.93
C LYS A 164 8.36 -4.48 -15.43
N THR A 165 9.17 -3.76 -14.67
CA THR A 165 9.14 -3.81 -13.21
C THR A 165 8.03 -2.91 -12.65
N PRO A 166 7.51 -3.18 -11.44
CA PRO A 166 6.59 -2.29 -10.75
C PRO A 166 7.11 -0.85 -10.63
N GLN A 167 8.40 -0.69 -10.34
CA GLN A 167 9.03 0.62 -10.21
C GLN A 167 9.05 1.40 -11.52
N GLU A 168 9.40 0.76 -12.65
CA GLU A 168 9.36 1.39 -13.97
C GLU A 168 7.95 1.87 -14.33
N VAL A 169 6.93 1.01 -14.15
CA VAL A 169 5.55 1.39 -14.45
C VAL A 169 5.07 2.50 -13.53
N PHE A 170 5.41 2.46 -12.24
CA PHE A 170 5.02 3.52 -11.31
C PHE A 170 5.61 4.88 -11.72
N ILE A 171 6.89 4.93 -12.07
CA ILE A 171 7.56 6.15 -12.54
C ILE A 171 6.91 6.66 -13.83
N GLU A 172 6.59 5.78 -14.78
CA GLU A 172 5.89 6.16 -16.02
C GLU A 172 4.52 6.80 -15.72
N GLU A 173 3.74 6.22 -14.80
CA GLU A 173 2.44 6.77 -14.43
C GLU A 173 2.55 8.08 -13.68
N VAL A 174 3.51 8.22 -12.75
CA VAL A 174 3.79 9.49 -12.06
C VAL A 174 4.14 10.58 -13.08
N ASN A 175 5.01 10.28 -14.04
CA ASN A 175 5.40 11.25 -15.07
C ASN A 175 4.21 11.68 -15.94
N LYS A 176 3.29 10.78 -16.27
CA LYS A 176 2.07 11.09 -17.02
C LYS A 176 1.14 12.06 -16.27
N VAL A 177 0.95 11.83 -14.96
CA VAL A 177 0.01 12.65 -14.16
C VAL A 177 0.61 13.98 -13.73
N MET A 178 1.93 14.09 -13.63
CA MET A 178 2.61 15.30 -13.16
C MET A 178 3.13 16.19 -14.27
N ASP A 179 3.01 15.79 -15.54
CA ASP A 179 3.52 16.52 -16.72
C ASP A 179 4.99 16.96 -16.58
N LEU A 180 5.81 16.15 -15.89
CA LEU A 180 7.19 16.44 -15.56
C LEU A 180 8.14 15.83 -16.58
N GLN A 181 8.52 16.56 -17.60
CA GLN A 181 9.56 16.15 -18.57
C GLN A 181 10.98 16.07 -18.01
N SER A 182 11.24 16.39 -16.74
CA SER A 182 12.63 16.57 -16.27
C SER A 182 12.94 16.24 -14.80
N VAL A 183 12.11 15.56 -14.02
CA VAL A 183 12.45 15.24 -12.62
C VAL A 183 12.73 13.75 -12.46
N GLN A 184 14.01 13.41 -12.21
CA GLN A 184 14.38 12.10 -11.68
C GLN A 184 13.91 12.00 -10.23
N PHE A 185 12.80 11.30 -9.99
CA PHE A 185 12.36 11.00 -8.65
C PHE A 185 13.23 9.88 -8.06
N HIS A 186 14.05 10.23 -7.09
CA HIS A 186 14.52 9.25 -6.12
C HIS A 186 13.40 9.07 -5.11
N ILE A 187 12.51 8.10 -5.36
CA ILE A 187 11.59 7.62 -4.33
C ILE A 187 12.45 6.82 -3.37
N ALA A 188 12.87 7.47 -2.28
CA ALA A 188 13.38 6.77 -1.10
C ALA A 188 12.19 6.03 -0.49
N ILE A 189 11.98 4.79 -0.89
CA ILE A 189 11.05 3.83 -0.31
C ILE A 189 11.80 2.99 0.68
#